data_f89184f88882eb774abf40c364ca2434
#
_entry.id   f89184f88882eb774abf40c364ca2434
#
_cell.length_a   1.000
_cell.length_b   1.000
_cell.length_c   1.000
_cell.angle_alpha   90.00
_cell.angle_beta   90.00
_cell.angle_gamma   90.00
#
_symmetry.space_group_name_H-M   'P 1'
#
loop_
_entity.id
_entity.type
_entity.pdbx_description
1 polymer ?
#
loop_
_entity_poly.entity_id
_entity_poly.type
_entity_poly.pdbx_seq_one_letter_code
_entity_poly.pdbx_strand_id
1 'polypeptide(L)'
;MLGYQFSPRLADAGEAVFWRIDKDADYGVLNEIARGSAHPEKIYQQWDDMMRVAGSLKLGTVQASELIRSLLKSERLTSLAQAIIEAGRINKTIYLLNYIDDEEYRRRILTQLNRGEGRHSVARVICHGQRGEIRKRYREGQEDQLGALGLVTNAVVLWNTIYMQSALEHLEGTIEIKEEDEARLSPLGYGHINVLGHYSFTLAKQVTKGHLRPLNQSTDDD
;
A
#
# COMPACT_ATOMS: atom_id res chain seq x y z
N MET A 1 -7.63 16.26 -5.99
CA MET A 1 -6.70 16.91 -6.92
C MET A 1 -5.91 15.92 -7.78
N LEU A 2 -5.15 14.99 -7.20
CA LEU A 2 -4.33 14.03 -7.96
C LEU A 2 -5.04 12.72 -8.29
N GLY A 3 -6.27 12.50 -7.84
CA GLY A 3 -7.05 11.28 -8.05
C GLY A 3 -6.67 10.10 -7.15
N TYR A 4 -5.77 10.32 -6.18
CA TYR A 4 -5.39 9.32 -5.19
C TYR A 4 -5.99 9.66 -3.84
N GLN A 5 -6.44 8.63 -3.13
CA GLN A 5 -6.86 8.72 -1.75
C GLN A 5 -5.74 8.22 -0.85
N PHE A 6 -5.23 9.09 0.03
CA PHE A 6 -4.27 8.71 1.04
C PHE A 6 -5.01 8.15 2.25
N SER A 7 -4.83 6.86 2.51
CA SER A 7 -5.55 6.12 3.55
C SER A 7 -4.57 5.34 4.42
N PRO A 8 -3.82 6.03 5.31
CA PRO A 8 -2.84 5.39 6.17
C PRO A 8 -3.54 4.58 7.28
N ARG A 9 -2.85 3.57 7.80
CA ARG A 9 -3.30 2.89 9.02
C ARG A 9 -3.21 3.85 10.21
N LEU A 10 -4.24 3.87 11.03
CA LEU A 10 -4.20 4.58 12.31
C LEU A 10 -3.56 3.67 13.36
N ALA A 11 -2.42 4.07 13.88
CA ALA A 11 -1.73 3.34 14.95
C ALA A 11 -2.49 3.48 16.27
N ASP A 12 -2.97 4.69 16.54
CA ASP A 12 -3.79 5.02 17.69
C ASP A 12 -4.90 5.99 17.28
N ALA A 13 -6.14 5.49 17.27
CA ALA A 13 -7.30 6.31 16.95
C ALA A 13 -7.65 7.30 18.08
N GLY A 14 -7.28 6.97 19.33
CA GLY A 14 -7.53 7.82 20.49
C GLY A 14 -6.69 9.10 20.51
N GLU A 15 -5.53 9.09 19.88
CA GLU A 15 -4.68 10.28 19.72
C GLU A 15 -4.95 11.05 18.40
N ALA A 16 -5.95 10.64 17.64
CA ALA A 16 -6.26 11.29 16.39
C ALA A 16 -6.72 12.74 16.63
N VAL A 17 -6.18 13.66 15.84
CA VAL A 17 -6.50 15.08 15.96
C VAL A 17 -7.49 15.46 14.88
N PHE A 18 -8.61 16.02 15.30
CA PHE A 18 -9.65 16.59 14.45
C PHE A 18 -9.55 18.11 14.44
N TRP A 19 -9.88 18.72 13.29
CA TRP A 19 -9.98 20.17 13.14
C TRP A 19 -11.39 20.54 12.71
N ARG A 20 -12.02 21.48 13.43
CA ARG A 20 -13.29 22.04 13.01
C ARG A 20 -13.07 22.84 11.72
N ILE A 21 -13.93 22.65 10.74
CA ILE A 21 -13.85 23.37 9.47
C ILE A 21 -14.46 24.78 9.64
N ASP A 22 -15.59 24.84 10.33
CA ASP A 22 -16.23 26.08 10.74
C ASP A 22 -16.15 26.18 12.26
N LYS A 23 -15.51 27.23 12.76
CA LYS A 23 -15.31 27.45 14.19
C LYS A 23 -16.62 27.83 14.92
N ASP A 24 -17.59 28.38 14.19
CA ASP A 24 -18.85 28.87 14.73
C ASP A 24 -19.97 27.83 14.66
N ALA A 25 -19.74 26.70 13.95
CA ALA A 25 -20.66 25.58 13.87
C ALA A 25 -20.56 24.67 15.10
N ASP A 26 -21.69 24.14 15.51
CA ASP A 26 -21.77 23.11 16.55
C ASP A 26 -21.65 21.71 15.94
N TYR A 27 -20.59 21.01 16.30
CA TYR A 27 -20.31 19.64 15.89
C TYR A 27 -20.69 18.61 16.96
N GLY A 28 -21.47 18.98 17.96
CA GLY A 28 -21.89 18.10 19.04
C GLY A 28 -20.71 17.54 19.83
N VAL A 29 -20.72 16.23 20.07
CA VAL A 29 -19.64 15.52 20.79
C VAL A 29 -18.25 15.74 20.21
N LEU A 30 -18.16 15.98 18.89
CA LEU A 30 -16.87 16.22 18.23
C LEU A 30 -16.20 17.54 18.66
N ASN A 31 -16.94 18.47 19.25
CA ASN A 31 -16.36 19.71 19.79
C ASN A 31 -15.35 19.44 20.92
N GLU A 32 -15.57 18.38 21.71
CA GLU A 32 -14.72 18.02 22.85
C GLU A 32 -13.38 17.41 22.42
N ILE A 33 -13.37 16.70 21.29
CA ILE A 33 -12.19 16.00 20.77
C ILE A 33 -11.44 16.79 19.70
N ALA A 34 -12.02 17.89 19.19
CA ALA A 34 -11.38 18.76 18.23
C ALA A 34 -10.31 19.63 18.92
N ARG A 35 -9.07 19.54 18.45
CA ARG A 35 -7.93 20.31 19.01
C ARG A 35 -7.77 21.70 18.43
N GLY A 36 -8.56 22.09 17.44
CA GLY A 36 -8.49 23.41 16.83
C GLY A 36 -9.42 23.55 15.64
N SER A 37 -9.23 24.62 14.89
CA SER A 37 -9.99 24.89 13.66
C SER A 37 -9.05 24.93 12.47
N ALA A 38 -9.53 24.48 11.33
CA ALA A 38 -8.88 24.75 10.04
C ALA A 38 -9.26 26.17 9.59
N HIS A 39 -8.45 26.73 8.69
CA HIS A 39 -8.62 28.07 8.15
C HIS A 39 -8.87 28.02 6.64
N PRO A 40 -10.11 27.76 6.17
CA PRO A 40 -10.44 27.65 4.77
C PRO A 40 -10.11 28.90 3.96
N GLU A 41 -10.17 30.08 4.59
CA GLU A 41 -9.83 31.36 3.98
C GLU A 41 -8.41 31.39 3.40
N LYS A 42 -7.44 30.73 4.03
CA LYS A 42 -6.08 30.61 3.51
C LYS A 42 -6.04 29.76 2.23
N ILE A 43 -6.88 28.73 2.16
CA ILE A 43 -7.01 27.87 0.98
C ILE A 43 -7.58 28.69 -0.17
N TYR A 44 -8.65 29.47 0.05
CA TYR A 44 -9.25 30.30 -0.98
C TYR A 44 -8.28 31.36 -1.51
N GLN A 45 -7.51 32.00 -0.64
CA GLN A 45 -6.51 33.00 -1.04
C GLN A 45 -5.38 32.44 -1.90
N GLN A 46 -5.06 31.17 -1.75
CA GLN A 46 -3.94 30.52 -2.45
C GLN A 46 -4.42 29.45 -3.45
N TRP A 47 -5.70 29.45 -3.79
CA TRP A 47 -6.31 28.38 -4.59
C TRP A 47 -5.61 28.19 -5.95
N ASP A 48 -5.35 29.27 -6.67
CA ASP A 48 -4.73 29.21 -8.00
C ASP A 48 -3.31 28.64 -7.94
N ASP A 49 -2.53 29.03 -6.94
CA ASP A 49 -1.18 28.51 -6.75
C ASP A 49 -1.19 27.04 -6.31
N MET A 50 -2.14 26.64 -5.47
CA MET A 50 -2.35 25.23 -5.12
C MET A 50 -2.72 24.39 -6.35
N MET A 51 -3.56 24.93 -7.25
CA MET A 51 -3.93 24.24 -8.49
C MET A 51 -2.75 24.13 -9.46
N ARG A 52 -1.90 25.15 -9.57
CA ARG A 52 -0.65 25.10 -10.36
C ARG A 52 0.30 24.02 -9.83
N VAL A 53 0.48 23.97 -8.52
CA VAL A 53 1.29 22.92 -7.86
C VAL A 53 0.72 21.54 -8.14
N ALA A 54 -0.59 21.35 -7.96
CA ALA A 54 -1.23 20.05 -8.24
C ALA A 54 -1.10 19.65 -9.71
N GLY A 55 -1.24 20.60 -10.64
CA GLY A 55 -1.04 20.39 -12.07
C GLY A 55 0.41 19.98 -12.39
N SER A 56 1.38 20.68 -11.82
CA SER A 56 2.80 20.36 -12.00
C SER A 56 3.17 18.98 -11.50
N LEU A 57 2.66 18.58 -10.34
CA LEU A 57 2.85 17.22 -9.81
C LEU A 57 2.20 16.16 -10.70
N LYS A 58 0.97 16.42 -11.19
CA LYS A 58 0.25 15.49 -12.07
C LYS A 58 0.92 15.31 -13.42
N LEU A 59 1.50 16.36 -13.96
CA LEU A 59 2.25 16.35 -15.22
C LEU A 59 3.69 15.83 -15.05
N GLY A 60 4.15 15.63 -13.83
CA GLY A 60 5.51 15.18 -13.55
C GLY A 60 6.59 16.24 -13.81
N THR A 61 6.22 17.52 -13.99
CA THR A 61 7.17 18.61 -14.19
C THR A 61 7.90 19.00 -12.91
N VAL A 62 7.37 18.63 -11.75
CA VAL A 62 7.97 18.81 -10.44
C VAL A 62 7.82 17.52 -9.65
N GLN A 63 8.88 17.11 -8.97
CA GLN A 63 8.82 15.95 -8.05
C GLN A 63 8.27 16.38 -6.68
N ALA A 64 7.43 15.52 -6.08
CA ALA A 64 6.83 15.79 -4.77
C ALA A 64 7.88 16.02 -3.67
N SER A 65 9.00 15.29 -3.71
CA SER A 65 10.10 15.45 -2.77
C SER A 65 10.80 16.81 -2.87
N GLU A 66 10.95 17.33 -4.08
CA GLU A 66 11.54 18.67 -4.31
C GLU A 66 10.60 19.77 -3.85
N LEU A 67 9.31 19.63 -4.15
CA LEU A 67 8.28 20.55 -3.69
C LEU A 67 8.25 20.64 -2.16
N ILE A 68 8.16 19.50 -1.47
CA ILE A 68 8.12 19.46 -0.01
C ILE A 68 9.39 20.10 0.57
N ARG A 69 10.56 19.77 0.01
CA ARG A 69 11.83 20.35 0.44
C ARG A 69 11.85 21.87 0.26
N SER A 70 11.32 22.37 -0.86
CA SER A 70 11.21 23.80 -1.14
C SER A 70 10.27 24.50 -0.16
N LEU A 71 9.10 23.93 0.10
CA LEU A 71 8.09 24.49 1.01
C LEU A 71 8.56 24.53 2.48
N LEU A 72 9.40 23.55 2.89
CA LEU A 72 9.92 23.45 4.26
C LEU A 72 11.28 24.11 4.48
N LYS A 73 11.90 24.65 3.41
CA LYS A 73 13.28 25.19 3.50
C LYS A 73 13.37 26.50 4.28
N SER A 74 12.32 27.29 4.34
CA SER A 74 12.34 28.57 5.05
C SER A 74 11.93 28.40 6.51
N GLU A 75 12.56 29.13 7.43
CA GLU A 75 12.17 29.17 8.85
C GLU A 75 10.72 29.61 9.06
N ARG A 76 10.18 30.38 8.12
CA ARG A 76 8.79 30.84 8.11
C ARG A 76 8.06 30.24 6.91
N LEU A 77 7.00 29.49 7.19
CA LEU A 77 6.18 28.90 6.13
C LEU A 77 5.58 29.96 5.23
N THR A 78 5.67 29.75 3.92
CA THR A 78 5.02 30.60 2.91
C THR A 78 3.51 30.50 3.02
N SER A 79 2.77 31.49 2.48
CA SER A 79 1.30 31.48 2.46
C SER A 79 0.76 30.25 1.73
N LEU A 80 1.40 29.84 0.64
CA LEU A 80 1.08 28.60 -0.08
C LEU A 80 1.28 27.35 0.77
N ALA A 81 2.39 27.26 1.50
CA ALA A 81 2.64 26.12 2.41
C ALA A 81 1.58 26.05 3.52
N GLN A 82 1.21 27.22 4.09
CA GLN A 82 0.14 27.29 5.09
C GLN A 82 -1.21 26.83 4.52
N ALA A 83 -1.58 27.26 3.30
CA ALA A 83 -2.79 26.83 2.64
C ALA A 83 -2.83 25.32 2.38
N ILE A 84 -1.73 24.73 1.95
CA ILE A 84 -1.60 23.27 1.77
C ILE A 84 -1.77 22.52 3.10
N ILE A 85 -1.20 23.05 4.19
CA ILE A 85 -1.37 22.47 5.53
C ILE A 85 -2.84 22.52 5.96
N GLU A 86 -3.55 23.64 5.75
CA GLU A 86 -4.97 23.75 6.10
C GLU A 86 -5.83 22.77 5.29
N ALA A 87 -5.56 22.64 3.97
CA ALA A 87 -6.21 21.64 3.15
C ALA A 87 -5.93 20.21 3.65
N GLY A 88 -4.69 19.95 4.11
CA GLY A 88 -4.31 18.69 4.72
C GLY A 88 -5.07 18.40 6.02
N ARG A 89 -5.28 19.41 6.87
CA ARG A 89 -6.07 19.30 8.11
C ARG A 89 -7.53 18.89 7.83
N ILE A 90 -8.15 19.55 6.85
CA ILE A 90 -9.52 19.23 6.43
C ILE A 90 -9.60 17.80 5.91
N ASN A 91 -8.72 17.44 4.98
CA ASN A 91 -8.71 16.08 4.40
C ASN A 91 -8.45 15.00 5.47
N LYS A 92 -7.52 15.27 6.41
CA LYS A 92 -7.26 14.34 7.52
C LYS A 92 -8.47 14.17 8.42
N THR A 93 -9.20 15.25 8.73
CA THR A 93 -10.42 15.19 9.52
C THR A 93 -11.49 14.36 8.80
N ILE A 94 -11.74 14.60 7.52
CA ILE A 94 -12.71 13.83 6.73
C ILE A 94 -12.30 12.33 6.70
N TYR A 95 -11.03 12.06 6.50
CA TYR A 95 -10.50 10.68 6.53
C TYR A 95 -10.76 9.99 7.87
N LEU A 96 -10.45 10.67 8.99
CA LEU A 96 -10.64 10.12 10.33
C LEU A 96 -12.12 9.85 10.64
N LEU A 97 -13.00 10.78 10.27
CA LEU A 97 -14.45 10.62 10.47
C LEU A 97 -14.96 9.42 9.64
N ASN A 98 -14.62 9.34 8.36
CA ASN A 98 -14.99 8.19 7.53
C ASN A 98 -14.43 6.87 8.08
N TYR A 99 -13.19 6.88 8.59
CA TYR A 99 -12.56 5.69 9.16
C TYR A 99 -13.27 5.20 10.42
N ILE A 100 -13.82 6.11 11.23
CA ILE A 100 -14.55 5.77 12.46
C ILE A 100 -15.98 5.33 12.14
N ASP A 101 -16.65 6.05 11.26
CA ASP A 101 -18.07 5.87 10.95
C ASP A 101 -18.33 4.65 10.04
N ASP A 102 -17.52 4.48 8.98
CA ASP A 102 -17.71 3.44 7.97
C ASP A 102 -16.80 2.21 8.23
N GLU A 103 -17.41 1.15 8.75
CA GLU A 103 -16.70 -0.11 9.03
C GLU A 103 -16.19 -0.77 7.75
N GLU A 104 -16.95 -0.71 6.65
CA GLU A 104 -16.57 -1.32 5.37
C GLU A 104 -15.37 -0.58 4.75
N TYR A 105 -15.38 0.76 4.83
CA TYR A 105 -14.24 1.59 4.43
C TYR A 105 -12.99 1.22 5.22
N ARG A 106 -13.10 1.08 6.55
CA ARG A 106 -12.02 0.66 7.43
C ARG A 106 -11.48 -0.73 7.08
N ARG A 107 -12.38 -1.69 6.83
CA ARG A 107 -12.00 -3.04 6.41
C ARG A 107 -11.24 -3.05 5.09
N ARG A 108 -11.69 -2.27 4.09
CA ARG A 108 -10.99 -2.14 2.80
C ARG A 108 -9.57 -1.61 2.97
N ILE A 109 -9.38 -0.58 3.80
CA ILE A 109 -8.06 -0.03 4.11
C ILE A 109 -7.17 -1.10 4.76
N LEU A 110 -7.66 -1.77 5.80
CA LEU A 110 -6.89 -2.81 6.50
C LEU A 110 -6.52 -3.98 5.59
N THR A 111 -7.42 -4.39 4.70
CA THR A 111 -7.14 -5.44 3.72
C THR A 111 -6.00 -5.04 2.78
N GLN A 112 -6.00 -3.83 2.25
CA GLN A 112 -4.93 -3.36 1.37
C GLN A 112 -3.58 -3.24 2.10
N LEU A 113 -3.59 -2.76 3.34
CA LEU A 113 -2.39 -2.67 4.17
C LEU A 113 -1.81 -4.06 4.48
N ASN A 114 -2.67 -5.01 4.87
CA ASN A 114 -2.26 -6.39 5.14
C ASN A 114 -1.66 -7.05 3.87
N ARG A 115 -2.22 -6.79 2.69
CA ARG A 115 -1.65 -7.24 1.42
C ARG A 115 -0.26 -6.62 1.18
N GLY A 116 -0.10 -5.34 1.45
CA GLY A 116 1.19 -4.65 1.37
C GLY A 116 2.22 -5.23 2.35
N GLU A 117 1.83 -5.47 3.59
CA GLU A 117 2.68 -6.09 4.62
C GLU A 117 3.05 -7.54 4.24
N GLY A 118 2.10 -8.33 3.72
CA GLY A 118 2.34 -9.67 3.23
C GLY A 118 3.34 -9.69 2.07
N ARG A 119 3.17 -8.81 1.07
CA ARG A 119 4.12 -8.67 -0.04
C ARG A 119 5.51 -8.26 0.45
N HIS A 120 5.59 -7.36 1.43
CA HIS A 120 6.85 -6.96 2.04
C HIS A 120 7.52 -8.12 2.78
N SER A 121 6.73 -8.98 3.42
CA SER A 121 7.23 -10.20 4.07
C SER A 121 7.85 -11.17 3.06
N VAL A 122 7.18 -11.41 1.91
CA VAL A 122 7.75 -12.20 0.79
C VAL A 122 9.05 -11.58 0.29
N ALA A 123 9.07 -10.27 0.07
CA ALA A 123 10.27 -9.57 -0.38
C ALA A 123 11.45 -9.73 0.58
N ARG A 124 11.20 -9.69 1.90
CA ARG A 124 12.25 -9.92 2.91
C ARG A 124 12.81 -11.34 2.90
N VAL A 125 11.96 -12.32 2.63
CA VAL A 125 12.40 -13.72 2.52
C VAL A 125 13.30 -13.91 1.30
N ILE A 126 12.95 -13.30 0.17
CA ILE A 126 13.74 -13.38 -1.07
C ILE A 126 15.07 -12.61 -0.93
N CYS A 127 15.04 -11.45 -0.27
CA CYS A 127 16.21 -10.61 -0.10
C CYS A 127 17.22 -11.26 0.86
N HIS A 128 18.43 -11.54 0.36
CA HIS A 128 19.54 -12.10 1.15
C HIS A 128 19.22 -13.37 1.95
N GLY A 129 18.38 -14.26 1.41
CA GLY A 129 18.11 -15.55 2.04
C GLY A 129 17.50 -15.42 3.44
N GLN A 130 16.38 -14.72 3.54
CA GLN A 130 15.56 -14.50 4.74
C GLN A 130 15.98 -13.37 5.69
N ARG A 131 17.08 -12.66 5.46
CA ARG A 131 17.51 -11.57 6.34
C ARG A 131 17.14 -10.17 5.86
N GLY A 132 16.66 -10.01 4.69
CA GLY A 132 15.93 -8.97 4.00
C GLY A 132 15.99 -7.51 4.43
N GLU A 133 17.05 -7.06 5.08
CA GLU A 133 17.13 -5.68 5.53
C GLU A 133 18.21 -4.90 4.77
N ILE A 134 17.78 -3.86 4.08
CA ILE A 134 18.68 -2.87 3.48
C ILE A 134 18.87 -1.74 4.50
N ARG A 135 19.80 -1.90 5.41
CA ARG A 135 20.05 -0.95 6.51
C ARG A 135 21.04 0.16 6.16
N LYS A 136 21.77 0.03 5.07
CA LYS A 136 22.83 1.00 4.73
C LYS A 136 22.22 2.21 4.05
N ARG A 137 22.84 3.39 4.29
CA ARG A 137 22.54 4.59 3.53
C ARG A 137 22.65 4.30 2.04
N TYR A 138 21.93 5.09 1.23
CA TYR A 138 21.93 4.98 -0.21
C TYR A 138 23.35 4.75 -0.77
N ARG A 139 23.45 3.77 -1.67
CA ARG A 139 24.64 3.49 -2.46
C ARG A 139 24.22 3.37 -3.91
N GLU A 140 25.09 3.75 -4.81
CA GLU A 140 24.92 3.51 -6.23
C GLU A 140 24.59 2.03 -6.49
N GLY A 141 23.60 1.76 -7.32
CA GLY A 141 23.10 0.41 -7.61
C GLY A 141 22.02 -0.13 -6.64
N GLN A 142 21.68 0.56 -5.56
CA GLN A 142 20.58 0.13 -4.68
C GLN A 142 19.21 0.18 -5.39
N GLU A 143 19.02 1.08 -6.33
CA GLU A 143 17.80 1.19 -7.12
C GLU A 143 17.60 -0.05 -7.97
N ASP A 144 18.67 -0.53 -8.62
CA ASP A 144 18.65 -1.76 -9.42
C ASP A 144 18.37 -2.98 -8.54
N GLN A 145 18.99 -3.04 -7.36
CA GLN A 145 18.71 -4.10 -6.38
C GLN A 145 17.24 -4.11 -5.94
N LEU A 146 16.67 -2.94 -5.65
CA LEU A 146 15.26 -2.82 -5.26
C LEU A 146 14.33 -3.17 -6.43
N GLY A 147 14.68 -2.76 -7.65
CA GLY A 147 13.96 -3.12 -8.86
C GLY A 147 13.97 -4.62 -9.10
N ALA A 148 15.13 -5.26 -9.03
CA ALA A 148 15.30 -6.70 -9.16
C ALA A 148 14.53 -7.47 -8.07
N LEU A 149 14.61 -7.03 -6.81
CA LEU A 149 13.84 -7.61 -5.70
C LEU A 149 12.33 -7.50 -5.96
N GLY A 150 11.88 -6.35 -6.44
CA GLY A 150 10.48 -6.12 -6.80
C GLY A 150 10.00 -7.08 -7.89
N LEU A 151 10.83 -7.28 -8.93
CA LEU A 151 10.53 -8.18 -10.04
C LEU A 151 10.43 -9.64 -9.57
N VAL A 152 11.43 -10.12 -8.80
CA VAL A 152 11.42 -11.50 -8.27
C VAL A 152 10.24 -11.72 -7.32
N THR A 153 9.94 -10.75 -6.46
CA THR A 153 8.78 -10.81 -5.57
C THR A 153 7.48 -10.94 -6.36
N ASN A 154 7.31 -10.15 -7.42
CA ASN A 154 6.13 -10.22 -8.28
C ASN A 154 6.05 -11.56 -9.02
N ALA A 155 7.18 -12.11 -9.48
CA ALA A 155 7.23 -13.43 -10.11
C ALA A 155 6.79 -14.53 -9.15
N VAL A 156 7.22 -14.50 -7.89
CA VAL A 156 6.79 -15.45 -6.85
C VAL A 156 5.29 -15.34 -6.57
N VAL A 157 4.77 -14.12 -6.42
CA VAL A 157 3.33 -13.91 -6.19
C VAL A 157 2.52 -14.40 -7.39
N LEU A 158 2.95 -14.12 -8.61
CA LEU A 158 2.29 -14.59 -9.83
C LEU A 158 2.30 -16.12 -9.90
N TRP A 159 3.43 -16.75 -9.62
CA TRP A 159 3.56 -18.20 -9.57
C TRP A 159 2.58 -18.81 -8.55
N ASN A 160 2.55 -18.27 -7.32
CA ASN A 160 1.60 -18.69 -6.31
C ASN A 160 0.15 -18.56 -6.81
N THR A 161 -0.20 -17.42 -7.42
CA THR A 161 -1.57 -17.19 -7.93
C THR A 161 -1.98 -18.25 -8.93
N ILE A 162 -1.11 -18.55 -9.92
CA ILE A 162 -1.40 -19.53 -10.97
C ILE A 162 -1.55 -20.94 -10.38
N TYR A 163 -0.64 -21.34 -9.47
CA TYR A 163 -0.71 -22.67 -8.87
C TYR A 163 -1.86 -22.82 -7.88
N MET A 164 -2.24 -21.77 -7.17
CA MET A 164 -3.43 -21.79 -6.31
C MET A 164 -4.70 -21.97 -7.15
N GLN A 165 -4.80 -21.27 -8.28
CA GLN A 165 -5.93 -21.47 -9.19
C GLN A 165 -5.98 -22.89 -9.71
N SER A 166 -4.85 -23.44 -10.17
CA SER A 166 -4.77 -24.83 -10.62
C SER A 166 -5.10 -25.84 -9.52
N ALA A 167 -4.71 -25.56 -8.26
CA ALA A 167 -5.04 -26.39 -7.12
C ALA A 167 -6.54 -26.34 -6.81
N LEU A 168 -7.19 -25.20 -6.89
CA LEU A 168 -8.63 -25.05 -6.73
C LEU A 168 -9.39 -25.86 -7.79
N GLU A 169 -9.00 -25.70 -9.06
CA GLU A 169 -9.59 -26.47 -10.18
C GLU A 169 -9.44 -27.98 -9.97
N HIS A 170 -8.32 -28.44 -9.41
CA HIS A 170 -8.09 -29.86 -9.10
C HIS A 170 -8.94 -30.38 -7.93
N LEU A 171 -9.25 -29.51 -6.96
CA LEU A 171 -10.08 -29.84 -5.81
C LEU A 171 -11.59 -29.73 -6.10
N GLU A 172 -11.98 -29.04 -7.18
CA GLU A 172 -13.36 -28.99 -7.64
C GLU A 172 -13.92 -30.42 -7.83
N GLY A 173 -15.05 -30.69 -7.19
CA GLY A 173 -15.68 -32.01 -7.22
C GLY A 173 -15.17 -33.02 -6.19
N THR A 174 -14.07 -32.73 -5.47
CA THR A 174 -13.58 -33.56 -4.37
C THR A 174 -13.92 -32.97 -3.01
N ILE A 175 -13.87 -31.65 -2.90
CA ILE A 175 -14.16 -30.88 -1.69
C ILE A 175 -15.12 -29.76 -2.07
N GLU A 176 -16.10 -29.51 -1.20
CA GLU A 176 -16.96 -28.32 -1.33
C GLU A 176 -16.17 -27.08 -0.92
N ILE A 177 -15.80 -26.25 -1.90
CA ILE A 177 -15.10 -24.96 -1.67
C ILE A 177 -16.17 -23.88 -1.65
N LYS A 178 -16.26 -23.15 -0.54
CA LYS A 178 -17.19 -22.02 -0.40
C LYS A 178 -16.53 -20.73 -0.87
N GLU A 179 -17.34 -19.82 -1.37
CA GLU A 179 -16.87 -18.48 -1.78
C GLU A 179 -16.11 -17.74 -0.65
N GLU A 180 -16.50 -17.97 0.61
CA GLU A 180 -15.80 -17.44 1.78
C GLU A 180 -14.39 -18.01 1.95
N ASP A 181 -14.15 -19.23 1.54
CA ASP A 181 -12.85 -19.89 1.62
C ASP A 181 -11.94 -19.36 0.52
N GLU A 182 -12.45 -19.18 -0.69
CA GLU A 182 -11.72 -18.54 -1.79
C GLU A 182 -11.31 -17.10 -1.43
N ALA A 183 -12.22 -16.34 -0.81
CA ALA A 183 -11.96 -14.97 -0.40
C ALA A 183 -10.83 -14.85 0.66
N ARG A 184 -10.52 -15.93 1.38
CA ARG A 184 -9.44 -16.00 2.38
C ARG A 184 -8.10 -16.42 1.79
N LEU A 185 -8.08 -16.94 0.57
CA LEU A 185 -6.83 -17.33 -0.07
C LEU A 185 -5.95 -16.13 -0.37
N SER A 186 -4.65 -16.30 -0.20
CA SER A 186 -3.69 -15.25 -0.46
C SER A 186 -2.42 -15.80 -1.12
N PRO A 187 -2.02 -15.28 -2.29
CA PRO A 187 -0.81 -15.70 -2.97
C PRO A 187 0.47 -15.16 -2.31
N LEU A 188 0.34 -14.54 -1.15
CA LEU A 188 1.45 -13.95 -0.39
C LEU A 188 2.08 -14.94 0.62
N GLY A 189 1.59 -16.17 0.70
CA GLY A 189 2.21 -17.25 1.46
C GLY A 189 3.54 -17.68 0.83
N TYR A 190 4.53 -18.00 1.65
CA TYR A 190 5.86 -18.43 1.18
C TYR A 190 6.43 -19.64 1.94
N GLY A 191 5.70 -20.21 2.87
CA GLY A 191 6.15 -21.35 3.68
C GLY A 191 6.48 -22.61 2.86
N HIS A 192 5.91 -22.73 1.67
CA HIS A 192 6.14 -23.81 0.71
C HIS A 192 7.29 -23.53 -0.27
N ILE A 193 7.93 -22.35 -0.20
CA ILE A 193 9.00 -21.94 -1.11
C ILE A 193 10.35 -22.09 -0.41
N ASN A 194 11.21 -22.94 -0.95
CA ASN A 194 12.59 -23.08 -0.47
C ASN A 194 13.49 -22.04 -1.16
N VAL A 195 13.63 -20.87 -0.57
CA VAL A 195 14.46 -19.77 -1.10
C VAL A 195 15.97 -20.07 -1.08
N LEU A 196 16.40 -21.09 -0.34
CA LEU A 196 17.80 -21.55 -0.24
C LEU A 196 18.05 -22.82 -1.03
N GLY A 197 17.06 -23.29 -1.79
CA GLY A 197 17.15 -24.51 -2.58
C GLY A 197 18.05 -24.39 -3.81
N HIS A 198 18.22 -25.52 -4.48
CA HIS A 198 18.89 -25.55 -5.77
C HIS A 198 17.98 -24.99 -6.86
N TYR A 199 18.51 -24.06 -7.62
CA TYR A 199 17.83 -23.50 -8.79
C TYR A 199 18.30 -24.23 -10.05
N SER A 200 17.35 -24.78 -10.81
CA SER A 200 17.60 -25.35 -12.12
C SER A 200 17.01 -24.41 -13.18
N PHE A 201 17.86 -23.98 -14.11
CA PHE A 201 17.44 -23.18 -15.27
C PHE A 201 17.06 -24.04 -16.47
N THR A 202 17.05 -25.37 -16.29
CA THR A 202 16.59 -26.31 -17.32
C THR A 202 15.07 -26.34 -17.30
N LEU A 203 14.46 -25.80 -18.35
CA LEU A 203 13.01 -25.85 -18.50
C LEU A 203 12.55 -27.29 -18.76
N ALA A 204 11.56 -27.76 -17.99
CA ALA A 204 10.90 -29.01 -18.31
C ALA A 204 10.21 -28.91 -19.67
N LYS A 205 10.19 -30.02 -20.46
CA LYS A 205 9.55 -30.07 -21.79
C LYS A 205 8.11 -29.59 -21.81
N GLN A 206 7.39 -29.79 -20.70
CA GLN A 206 6.01 -29.33 -20.54
C GLN A 206 5.92 -27.80 -20.45
N VAL A 207 6.86 -27.17 -19.71
CA VAL A 207 6.90 -25.71 -19.54
C VAL A 207 7.30 -25.02 -20.84
N THR A 208 8.19 -25.63 -21.64
CA THR A 208 8.56 -25.10 -22.99
C THR A 208 7.39 -25.13 -23.96
N LYS A 209 6.35 -25.96 -23.72
CA LYS A 209 5.11 -26.00 -24.49
C LYS A 209 4.02 -25.09 -23.91
N GLY A 210 4.33 -24.27 -22.92
CA GLY A 210 3.35 -23.38 -22.28
C GLY A 210 2.43 -24.04 -21.24
N HIS A 211 2.72 -25.28 -20.85
CA HIS A 211 1.96 -25.96 -19.80
C HIS A 211 2.58 -25.72 -18.42
N LEU A 212 1.75 -25.67 -17.38
CA LEU A 212 2.20 -25.63 -16.01
C LEU A 212 2.89 -26.95 -15.65
N ARG A 213 3.87 -26.88 -14.75
CA ARG A 213 4.42 -28.07 -14.13
C ARG A 213 3.31 -28.76 -13.32
N PRO A 214 3.06 -30.09 -13.50
CA PRO A 214 2.02 -30.80 -12.75
C PRO A 214 2.26 -30.65 -11.25
N LEU A 215 1.19 -30.49 -10.49
CA LEU A 215 1.23 -30.67 -9.04
C LEU A 215 1.66 -32.12 -8.78
N ASN A 216 2.58 -32.32 -7.84
CA ASN A 216 2.93 -33.68 -7.43
C ASN A 216 1.66 -34.33 -6.86
N GLN A 217 1.12 -35.27 -7.57
CA GLN A 217 0.21 -36.22 -6.98
C GLN A 217 1.09 -37.08 -6.05
N SER A 218 0.82 -37.06 -4.74
CA SER A 218 1.32 -38.11 -3.87
C SER A 218 0.79 -39.40 -4.47
N THR A 219 1.62 -40.14 -5.16
CA THR A 219 1.36 -41.56 -5.39
C THR A 219 1.46 -42.21 -4.03
N ASP A 220 0.33 -42.31 -3.34
CA ASP A 220 0.12 -43.30 -2.33
C ASP A 220 0.09 -44.67 -3.07
N ASP A 221 1.24 -45.14 -3.48
CA ASP A 221 1.47 -46.47 -3.92
C ASP A 221 2.63 -47.03 -3.04
N ASP A 222 2.17 -47.93 -2.13
CA ASP A 222 2.82 -48.88 -1.21
C ASP A 222 3.03 -48.43 0.22
#